data_ce01b38ee080fa7caf5acb29e1a7d3cc
#
_entry.id   ce01b38ee080fa7caf5acb29e1a7d3cc
#
_cell.length_a   1.000
_cell.length_b   1.000
_cell.length_c   1.000
_cell.angle_alpha   90.00
_cell.angle_beta   90.00
_cell.angle_gamma   90.00
#
_symmetry.space_group_name_H-M   'P 1'
#
loop_
_entity.id
_entity.type
_entity.pdbx_description
1 polymer ?
#
loop_
_entity_poly.entity_id
_entity_poly.type
_entity_poly.pdbx_seq_one_letter_code
_entity_poly.pdbx_strand_id
1 'polypeptide(L)'
;MTLSEILKEKGKEVRRIKELTSLKAIRDRIEGLDPPRDFGAALDRRPLSIIAEFKRRSPSSGWINMKADPVSVAISYERAGASAISLLTDKSFFGGNIGLLERVKGRGPSSLGRSS
;
A
#
# COMPACT_ATOMS: atom_id res chain seq x y z
N MET A 1 -18.71 -11.44 0.24
CA MET A 1 -17.41 -12.11 0.40
C MET A 1 -16.99 -12.06 1.86
N THR A 2 -16.57 -13.19 2.41
CA THR A 2 -16.24 -13.32 3.82
C THR A 2 -14.74 -13.20 4.07
N LEU A 3 -14.35 -12.93 5.33
CA LEU A 3 -12.96 -12.92 5.73
C LEU A 3 -12.29 -14.28 5.47
N SER A 4 -13.02 -15.39 5.66
CA SER A 4 -12.51 -16.74 5.37
C SER A 4 -12.09 -16.90 3.91
N GLU A 5 -12.87 -16.37 2.99
CA GLU A 5 -12.56 -16.43 1.55
C GLU A 5 -11.31 -15.61 1.23
N ILE A 6 -11.17 -14.43 1.83
CA ILE A 6 -9.98 -13.58 1.67
C ILE A 6 -8.73 -14.30 2.19
N LEU A 7 -8.80 -14.88 3.38
CA LEU A 7 -7.69 -15.62 3.99
C LEU A 7 -7.29 -16.84 3.16
N LYS A 8 -8.26 -17.53 2.57
CA LYS A 8 -8.01 -18.68 1.70
C LYS A 8 -7.20 -18.27 0.45
N GLU A 9 -7.60 -17.17 -0.20
CA GLU A 9 -6.87 -16.64 -1.35
C GLU A 9 -5.48 -16.14 -0.98
N LYS A 10 -5.34 -15.45 0.14
CA LYS A 10 -4.04 -15.00 0.63
C LYS A 10 -3.12 -16.18 0.94
N GLY A 11 -3.65 -17.25 1.51
CA GLY A 11 -2.90 -18.47 1.75
C GLY A 11 -2.30 -19.06 0.47
N LYS A 12 -3.07 -19.05 -0.61
CA LYS A 12 -2.59 -19.50 -1.92
C LYS A 12 -1.49 -18.60 -2.48
N GLU A 13 -1.67 -17.28 -2.38
CA GLU A 13 -0.67 -16.31 -2.83
C GLU A 13 0.65 -16.47 -2.08
N VAL A 14 0.59 -16.59 -0.75
CA VAL A 14 1.78 -16.75 0.09
C VAL A 14 2.51 -18.04 -0.24
N ARG A 15 1.80 -19.14 -0.43
CA ARG A 15 2.42 -20.41 -0.83
C ARG A 15 3.15 -20.29 -2.16
N ARG A 16 2.54 -19.63 -3.14
CA ARG A 16 3.16 -19.39 -4.44
C ARG A 16 4.43 -18.55 -4.32
N ILE A 17 4.38 -17.49 -3.53
CA ILE A 17 5.54 -16.63 -3.29
C ILE A 17 6.67 -17.41 -2.62
N LYS A 18 6.36 -18.26 -1.64
CA LYS A 18 7.36 -19.09 -0.95
C LYS A 18 8.03 -20.11 -1.88
N GLU A 19 7.30 -20.60 -2.87
CA GLU A 19 7.87 -21.50 -3.88
C GLU A 19 8.85 -20.77 -4.81
N LEU A 20 8.58 -19.50 -5.13
CA LEU A 20 9.39 -18.71 -6.06
C LEU A 20 10.55 -18.01 -5.38
N THR A 21 10.42 -17.63 -4.12
CA THR A 21 11.41 -16.80 -3.43
C THR A 21 11.55 -17.26 -1.98
N SER A 22 12.79 -17.58 -1.58
CA SER A 22 13.08 -17.96 -0.20
C SER A 22 13.10 -16.75 0.73
N LEU A 23 12.91 -16.99 2.03
CA LEU A 23 13.03 -15.94 3.04
C LEU A 23 14.45 -15.35 3.05
N LYS A 24 15.48 -16.18 2.85
CA LYS A 24 16.86 -15.71 2.74
C LYS A 24 17.04 -14.74 1.59
N ALA A 25 16.50 -15.06 0.40
CA ALA A 25 16.58 -14.18 -0.76
C ALA A 25 15.90 -12.82 -0.50
N ILE A 26 14.79 -12.80 0.20
CA ILE A 26 14.11 -11.56 0.59
C ILE A 26 14.97 -10.74 1.53
N ARG A 27 15.57 -11.38 2.56
CA ARG A 27 16.47 -10.71 3.49
C ARG A 27 17.68 -10.11 2.79
N ASP A 28 18.28 -10.83 1.85
CA ASP A 28 19.42 -10.35 1.09
C ASP A 28 19.07 -9.11 0.26
N ARG A 29 17.87 -9.08 -0.33
CA ARG A 29 17.39 -7.90 -1.06
C ARG A 29 17.16 -6.71 -0.16
N ILE A 30 16.66 -6.91 1.06
CA ILE A 30 16.40 -5.85 2.02
C ILE A 30 17.70 -5.17 2.44
N GLU A 31 18.79 -5.93 2.61
CA GLU A 31 20.09 -5.37 3.00
C GLU A 31 20.64 -4.37 1.99
N GLY A 32 20.27 -4.50 0.72
CA GLY A 32 20.71 -3.60 -0.34
C GLY A 32 19.83 -2.36 -0.53
N LEU A 33 18.77 -2.20 0.26
CA LEU A 33 17.82 -1.10 0.10
C LEU A 33 18.16 0.08 1.01
N ASP A 34 17.80 1.28 0.54
CA ASP A 34 17.83 2.47 1.37
C ASP A 34 16.83 2.36 2.52
N PRO A 35 17.10 3.00 3.68
CA PRO A 35 16.13 3.03 4.78
C PRO A 35 14.80 3.63 4.33
N PRO A 36 13.65 3.11 4.83
CA PRO A 36 12.36 3.72 4.53
C PRO A 36 12.23 5.07 5.22
N ARG A 37 11.27 5.87 4.74
CA ARG A 37 10.93 7.13 5.41
C ARG A 37 10.39 6.85 6.80
N ASP A 38 10.62 7.78 7.74
CA ASP A 38 10.19 7.63 9.13
C ASP A 38 8.68 7.86 9.25
N PHE A 39 7.92 6.77 9.18
CA PHE A 39 6.47 6.80 9.28
C PHE A 39 5.99 7.24 10.67
N GLY A 40 6.66 6.77 11.73
CA GLY A 40 6.33 7.16 13.10
C GLY A 40 6.49 8.65 13.33
N ALA A 41 7.60 9.23 12.87
CA ALA A 41 7.84 10.67 12.98
C ALA A 41 6.78 11.48 12.22
N ALA A 42 6.34 11.01 11.06
CA ALA A 42 5.28 11.69 10.30
C ALA A 42 3.97 11.77 11.07
N LEU A 43 3.64 10.75 11.86
CA LEU A 43 2.44 10.72 12.69
C LEU A 43 2.55 11.57 13.94
N ASP A 44 3.77 11.77 14.46
CA ASP A 44 4.01 12.49 15.73
C ASP A 44 4.05 14.01 15.57
N ARG A 45 4.10 14.53 14.36
CA ARG A 45 4.26 15.97 14.09
C ARG A 45 3.07 16.84 14.48
N ARG A 46 1.90 16.27 14.68
CA ARG A 46 0.65 17.00 14.89
C ARG A 46 -0.16 16.39 16.02
N PRO A 47 -1.00 17.21 16.71
CA PRO A 47 -1.94 16.68 17.72
C PRO A 47 -2.90 15.64 17.15
N LEU A 48 -3.31 15.82 15.87
CA LEU A 48 -4.15 14.88 15.16
C LEU A 48 -3.48 14.52 13.84
N SER A 49 -3.22 13.23 13.63
CA SER A 49 -2.64 12.70 12.40
C SER A 49 -3.67 11.91 11.61
N ILE A 50 -3.67 12.09 10.30
CA ILE A 50 -4.60 11.41 9.40
C ILE A 50 -3.81 10.50 8.48
N ILE A 51 -4.19 9.22 8.44
CA ILE A 51 -3.71 8.27 7.43
C ILE A 51 -4.82 8.16 6.39
N ALA A 52 -4.56 8.67 5.19
CA ALA A 52 -5.52 8.62 4.10
C ALA A 52 -5.30 7.36 3.27
N GLU A 53 -6.36 6.59 3.04
CA GLU A 53 -6.29 5.33 2.32
C GLU A 53 -6.77 5.48 0.89
N PHE A 54 -6.00 4.93 -0.06
CA PHE A 54 -6.38 4.82 -1.46
C PHE A 54 -6.72 3.38 -1.80
N LYS A 55 -7.92 3.17 -2.34
CA LYS A 55 -8.34 1.88 -2.90
C LYS A 55 -9.30 2.10 -4.06
N ARG A 56 -9.17 1.28 -5.11
CA ARG A 56 -10.06 1.33 -6.27
C ARG A 56 -11.25 0.42 -6.14
N ARG A 57 -11.14 -0.62 -5.35
CA ARG A 57 -12.12 -1.70 -5.22
C ARG A 57 -12.14 -2.24 -3.81
N SER A 58 -13.27 -2.78 -3.39
CA SER A 58 -13.37 -3.54 -2.14
C SER A 58 -14.27 -4.76 -2.32
N PRO A 59 -14.12 -5.81 -1.49
CA PRO A 59 -14.99 -6.98 -1.57
C PRO A 59 -16.48 -6.66 -1.36
N SER A 60 -16.77 -5.67 -0.52
CA SER A 60 -18.15 -5.29 -0.20
C SER A 60 -18.79 -4.35 -1.22
N SER A 61 -18.00 -3.47 -1.83
CA SER A 61 -18.52 -2.40 -2.70
C SER A 61 -18.18 -2.59 -4.18
N GLY A 62 -17.35 -3.57 -4.53
CA GLY A 62 -16.85 -3.76 -5.89
C GLY A 62 -15.95 -2.59 -6.31
N TRP A 63 -15.97 -2.22 -7.58
CA TRP A 63 -15.18 -1.12 -8.10
C TRP A 63 -15.75 0.22 -7.61
N ILE A 64 -14.93 0.97 -6.90
CA ILE A 64 -15.26 2.31 -6.43
C ILE A 64 -14.91 3.33 -7.50
N ASN A 65 -13.69 3.25 -8.06
CA ASN A 65 -13.24 4.07 -9.18
C ASN A 65 -12.10 3.38 -9.92
N MET A 66 -12.40 2.78 -11.05
CA MET A 66 -11.42 2.06 -11.88
C MET A 66 -10.36 2.98 -12.49
N LYS A 67 -10.72 4.24 -12.72
CA LYS A 67 -9.87 5.22 -13.41
C LYS A 67 -9.09 6.13 -12.48
N ALA A 68 -9.24 5.96 -11.17
CA ALA A 68 -8.51 6.80 -10.21
C ALA A 68 -7.00 6.62 -10.37
N ASP A 69 -6.29 7.73 -10.52
CA ASP A 69 -4.83 7.72 -10.56
C ASP A 69 -4.26 7.83 -9.14
N PRO A 70 -3.50 6.83 -8.67
CA PRO A 70 -2.99 6.83 -7.31
C PRO A 70 -2.06 8.01 -7.03
N VAL A 71 -1.27 8.45 -8.00
CA VAL A 71 -0.33 9.57 -7.81
C VAL A 71 -1.10 10.87 -7.59
N SER A 72 -2.09 11.16 -8.43
CA SER A 72 -2.91 12.36 -8.29
C SER A 72 -3.68 12.39 -6.97
N VAL A 73 -4.26 11.26 -6.58
CA VAL A 73 -4.99 11.15 -5.32
C VAL A 73 -4.06 11.33 -4.11
N ALA A 74 -2.87 10.71 -4.14
CA ALA A 74 -1.89 10.85 -3.08
C ALA A 74 -1.44 12.30 -2.90
N ILE A 75 -1.20 13.03 -4.00
CA ILE A 75 -0.86 14.45 -3.94
C ILE A 75 -2.00 15.27 -3.34
N SER A 76 -3.25 14.98 -3.72
CA SER A 76 -4.43 15.63 -3.17
C SER A 76 -4.56 15.40 -1.66
N TYR A 77 -4.32 14.17 -1.20
CA TYR A 77 -4.36 13.83 0.22
C TYR A 77 -3.28 14.60 1.00
N GLU A 78 -2.07 14.68 0.47
CA GLU A 78 -0.99 15.43 1.13
C GLU A 78 -1.33 16.93 1.23
N ARG A 79 -1.83 17.52 0.15
CA ARG A 79 -2.24 18.92 0.13
C ARG A 79 -3.38 19.20 1.10
N ALA A 80 -4.26 18.23 1.32
CA ALA A 80 -5.35 18.33 2.27
C ALA A 80 -4.91 18.14 3.74
N GLY A 81 -3.65 17.79 3.97
CA GLY A 81 -3.08 17.68 5.32
C GLY A 81 -2.90 16.27 5.84
N ALA A 82 -3.00 15.24 5.00
CA ALA A 82 -2.72 13.87 5.44
C ALA A 82 -1.26 13.72 5.87
N SER A 83 -1.05 13.06 7.01
CA SER A 83 0.29 12.80 7.54
C SER A 83 0.94 11.60 6.85
N ALA A 84 0.15 10.65 6.41
CA ALA A 84 0.60 9.46 5.71
C ALA A 84 -0.48 8.95 4.76
N ILE A 85 -0.09 8.11 3.82
CA ILE A 85 -0.99 7.55 2.82
C ILE A 85 -0.86 6.03 2.85
N SER A 86 -2.01 5.36 2.94
CA SER A 86 -2.12 3.91 2.84
C SER A 86 -2.56 3.54 1.42
N LEU A 87 -1.79 2.69 0.78
CA LEU A 87 -2.05 2.25 -0.58
C LEU A 87 -2.30 0.75 -0.59
N LEU A 88 -3.52 0.35 -0.97
CA LEU A 88 -3.85 -1.06 -1.05
C LEU A 88 -3.27 -1.67 -2.32
N THR A 89 -2.36 -2.61 -2.16
CA THR A 89 -1.63 -3.26 -3.25
C THR A 89 -2.19 -4.61 -3.65
N ASP A 90 -3.16 -5.12 -2.92
CA ASP A 90 -3.82 -6.38 -3.24
C ASP A 90 -4.59 -6.28 -4.56
N LYS A 91 -4.33 -7.20 -5.48
CA LYS A 91 -4.95 -7.20 -6.79
C LYS A 91 -6.35 -7.82 -6.78
N SER A 92 -6.49 -8.97 -6.11
CA SER A 92 -7.71 -9.79 -6.20
C SER A 92 -8.94 -9.12 -5.59
N PHE A 93 -8.79 -8.46 -4.43
CA PHE A 93 -9.92 -7.92 -3.67
C PHE A 93 -10.02 -6.40 -3.73
N PHE A 94 -8.90 -5.71 -3.83
CA PHE A 94 -8.86 -4.25 -3.75
C PHE A 94 -8.42 -3.58 -5.06
N GLY A 95 -8.19 -4.36 -6.10
CA GLY A 95 -7.83 -3.84 -7.43
C GLY A 95 -6.49 -3.11 -7.46
N GLY A 96 -5.60 -3.40 -6.51
CA GLY A 96 -4.31 -2.78 -6.41
C GLY A 96 -3.21 -3.51 -7.17
N ASN A 97 -2.00 -2.98 -7.09
CA ASN A 97 -0.81 -3.54 -7.69
C ASN A 97 0.39 -3.00 -6.93
N ILE A 98 1.37 -3.84 -6.64
CA ILE A 98 2.56 -3.40 -5.91
C ILE A 98 3.35 -2.31 -6.66
N GLY A 99 3.28 -2.28 -7.99
CA GLY A 99 3.90 -1.24 -8.80
C GLY A 99 3.33 0.15 -8.58
N LEU A 100 2.09 0.26 -8.08
CA LEU A 100 1.49 1.54 -7.72
C LEU A 100 2.25 2.22 -6.60
N LEU A 101 2.79 1.45 -5.66
CA LEU A 101 3.56 1.98 -4.54
C LEU A 101 4.83 2.69 -5.03
N GLU A 102 5.54 2.10 -5.99
CA GLU A 102 6.73 2.73 -6.57
C GLU A 102 6.39 4.02 -7.31
N ARG A 103 5.31 4.03 -8.08
CA ARG A 103 4.85 5.22 -8.82
C ARG A 103 4.52 6.35 -7.86
N VAL A 104 3.78 6.07 -6.80
CA VAL A 104 3.39 7.07 -5.81
C VAL A 104 4.61 7.55 -5.03
N LYS A 105 5.50 6.64 -4.61
CA LYS A 105 6.72 6.97 -3.87
C LYS A 105 7.68 7.83 -4.69
N GLY A 106 7.82 7.55 -5.99
CA GLY A 106 8.74 8.26 -6.87
C GLY A 106 8.28 9.66 -7.27
N ARG A 107 6.96 9.90 -7.36
CA ARG A 107 6.39 11.17 -7.84
C ARG A 107 5.39 11.78 -6.86
N GLY A 108 5.06 11.07 -5.84
CA GLY A 108 4.06 11.48 -4.88
C GLY A 108 4.64 12.27 -3.73
N PRO A 109 3.83 12.41 -2.67
CA PRO A 109 4.19 13.20 -1.51
C PRO A 109 5.41 12.68 -0.76
N SER A 110 6.12 13.58 -0.12
CA SER A 110 7.25 13.24 0.74
C SER A 110 6.83 12.47 2.00
N SER A 111 5.58 12.57 2.40
CA SER A 111 5.03 11.93 3.59
C SER A 111 4.36 10.58 3.29
N LEU A 112 4.65 9.97 2.14
CA LEU A 112 4.05 8.70 1.75
C LEU A 112 4.27 7.62 2.81
N GLY A 113 3.17 6.97 3.21
CA GLY A 113 3.20 5.83 4.10
C GLY A 113 3.54 4.53 3.38
N ARG A 114 3.30 3.41 4.05
CA ARG A 114 3.56 2.07 3.52
C ARG A 114 2.31 1.49 2.89
N SER A 115 2.50 0.50 2.00
CA SER A 115 1.40 -0.29 1.48
C SER A 115 0.79 -1.14 2.58
N SER A 116 -0.49 -1.37 2.49
CA SER A 116 -1.20 -2.24 3.41
C SER A 116 -1.67 -3.53 2.74
#